data_1be84fd6124e216b0a9d3934997e67d1
#
_entry.id   1be84fd6124e216b0a9d3934997e67d1
#
_cell.length_a   1.000
_cell.length_b   1.000
_cell.length_c   1.000
_cell.angle_alpha   90.00
_cell.angle_beta   90.00
_cell.angle_gamma   90.00
#
_symmetry.space_group_name_H-M   'P 1'
#
loop_
_entity.id
_entity.type
_entity.pdbx_description
1 polymer ?
#
loop_
_entity_poly.entity_id
_entity_poly.type
_entity_poly.pdbx_seq_one_letter_code
_entity_poly.pdbx_strand_id
1 'polypeptide(L)'
;MTAAEALPLLPIRGAHCDDAEEIARLLSQLGHLTTSQELVQRWPAWAEAGNSALVAPRADGTLAGLAVLHRMHVLHRPRPVGRVTALVVDLDVRERGLGRALVDAAEAACRAAGCGLMEITSHVRLVDAHGFYAHLGYERTSLRFAKTLAD
;
A
#
# COMPACT_ATOMS: atom_id res chain seq x y z
N MET A 1 32.14 -12.98 1.81
CA MET A 1 30.94 -12.44 1.11
C MET A 1 30.66 -11.06 1.68
N THR A 2 30.95 -10.05 0.92
CA THR A 2 30.50 -8.70 1.23
C THR A 2 28.97 -8.68 1.08
N ALA A 3 28.28 -8.39 2.16
CA ALA A 3 26.88 -8.05 2.07
C ALA A 3 26.78 -6.91 1.04
N ALA A 4 25.99 -7.10 -0.04
CA ALA A 4 25.73 -6.04 -0.94
C ALA A 4 25.21 -4.86 -0.12
N GLU A 5 25.95 -3.75 -0.15
CA GLU A 5 25.60 -2.56 0.60
C GLU A 5 24.20 -2.16 0.16
N ALA A 6 23.25 -2.25 1.08
CA ALA A 6 21.87 -1.95 0.75
C ALA A 6 21.77 -0.48 0.35
N LEU A 7 21.21 -0.21 -0.80
CA LEU A 7 20.99 1.15 -1.30
C LEU A 7 20.24 1.97 -0.25
N PRO A 8 20.67 3.22 0.00
CA PRO A 8 20.01 4.06 0.97
C PRO A 8 18.56 4.36 0.57
N LEU A 9 17.68 4.33 1.57
CA LEU A 9 16.28 4.72 1.40
C LEU A 9 16.15 6.24 1.46
N LEU A 10 15.31 6.77 0.58
CA LEU A 10 14.90 8.17 0.60
C LEU A 10 13.58 8.30 1.39
N PRO A 11 13.16 9.53 1.74
CA PRO A 11 11.90 9.75 2.43
C PRO A 11 10.70 9.19 1.64
N ILE A 12 9.74 8.63 2.36
CA ILE A 12 8.47 8.19 1.79
C ILE A 12 7.75 9.41 1.19
N ARG A 13 7.23 9.25 -0.02
CA ARG A 13 6.52 10.30 -0.76
C ARG A 13 5.28 9.76 -1.45
N GLY A 14 4.44 10.66 -1.94
CA GLY A 14 3.35 10.30 -2.83
C GLY A 14 3.87 9.69 -4.13
N ALA A 15 3.16 8.70 -4.63
CA ALA A 15 3.46 8.07 -5.92
C ALA A 15 3.03 8.97 -7.08
N HIS A 16 3.77 8.89 -8.17
CA HIS A 16 3.45 9.50 -9.44
C HIS A 16 3.22 8.43 -10.51
N CYS A 17 2.55 8.81 -11.58
CA CYS A 17 2.33 7.92 -12.72
C CYS A 17 3.66 7.38 -13.29
N ASP A 18 4.73 8.17 -13.19
CA ASP A 18 6.08 7.78 -13.61
C ASP A 18 6.68 6.63 -12.81
N ASP A 19 6.12 6.34 -11.62
CA ASP A 19 6.53 5.21 -10.79
C ASP A 19 5.90 3.87 -11.25
N ALA A 20 5.09 3.86 -12.29
CA ALA A 20 4.26 2.72 -12.67
C ALA A 20 5.04 1.43 -12.90
N GLU A 21 6.23 1.50 -13.50
CA GLU A 21 7.06 0.31 -13.73
C GLU A 21 7.46 -0.37 -12.41
N GLU A 22 7.96 0.41 -11.45
CA GLU A 22 8.37 -0.10 -10.16
C GLU A 22 7.18 -0.50 -9.29
N ILE A 23 6.06 0.21 -9.38
CA ILE A 23 4.82 -0.19 -8.71
C ILE A 23 4.33 -1.54 -9.24
N ALA A 24 4.34 -1.74 -10.56
CA ALA A 24 3.97 -3.02 -11.16
C ALA A 24 4.88 -4.16 -10.68
N ARG A 25 6.19 -3.90 -10.58
CA ARG A 25 7.15 -4.86 -10.04
C ARG A 25 6.82 -5.25 -8.60
N LEU A 26 6.55 -4.29 -7.74
CA LEU A 26 6.20 -4.56 -6.34
C LEU A 26 4.85 -5.27 -6.22
N LEU A 27 3.84 -4.89 -6.98
CA LEU A 27 2.53 -5.56 -6.96
C LEU A 27 2.64 -7.02 -7.39
N SER A 28 3.57 -7.36 -8.31
CA SER A 28 3.79 -8.74 -8.71
C SER A 28 4.28 -9.62 -7.56
N GLN A 29 4.98 -9.05 -6.58
CA GLN A 29 5.40 -9.76 -5.37
C GLN A 29 4.21 -10.15 -4.46
N LEU A 30 3.08 -9.48 -4.58
CA LEU A 30 1.81 -9.85 -3.94
C LEU A 30 0.98 -10.82 -4.76
N GLY A 31 1.42 -11.20 -5.95
CA GLY A 31 0.67 -12.03 -6.87
C GLY A 31 -0.30 -11.27 -7.78
N HIS A 32 -0.25 -9.94 -7.77
CA HIS A 32 -1.08 -9.10 -8.65
C HIS A 32 -0.30 -8.77 -9.92
N LEU A 33 -0.50 -9.56 -10.95
CA LEU A 33 0.16 -9.36 -12.24
C LEU A 33 -0.52 -8.22 -13.00
N THR A 34 0.19 -7.12 -13.16
CA THR A 34 -0.25 -5.97 -13.95
C THR A 34 0.97 -5.33 -14.61
N THR A 35 0.79 -4.75 -15.77
CA THR A 35 1.87 -4.07 -16.49
C THR A 35 1.91 -2.59 -16.12
N SER A 36 3.06 -1.95 -16.31
CA SER A 36 3.17 -0.51 -16.15
C SER A 36 2.22 0.25 -17.08
N GLN A 37 2.03 -0.24 -18.30
CA GLN A 37 1.12 0.36 -19.27
C GLN A 37 -0.34 0.32 -18.77
N GLU A 38 -0.78 -0.80 -18.20
CA GLU A 38 -2.11 -0.93 -17.61
C GLU A 38 -2.29 0.02 -16.43
N LEU A 39 -1.27 0.19 -15.59
CA LEU A 39 -1.31 1.13 -14.48
C LEU A 39 -1.43 2.57 -14.97
N VAL A 40 -0.64 2.95 -15.95
CA VAL A 40 -0.70 4.30 -16.55
C VAL A 40 -2.09 4.59 -17.12
N GLN A 41 -2.68 3.63 -17.80
CA GLN A 41 -4.05 3.78 -18.35
C GLN A 41 -5.11 3.96 -17.27
N ARG A 42 -4.99 3.24 -16.14
CA ARG A 42 -5.94 3.32 -15.03
C ARG A 42 -5.74 4.55 -14.14
N TRP A 43 -4.54 5.10 -14.14
CA TRP A 43 -4.11 6.10 -13.15
C TRP A 43 -5.05 7.29 -12.99
N PRO A 44 -5.48 7.98 -14.07
CA PRO A 44 -6.34 9.15 -13.92
C PRO A 44 -7.66 8.84 -13.22
N ALA A 45 -8.38 7.83 -13.67
CA ALA A 45 -9.66 7.43 -13.08
C ALA A 45 -9.49 6.91 -11.65
N TRP A 46 -8.41 6.16 -11.40
CA TRP A 46 -8.07 5.65 -10.08
C TRP A 46 -7.79 6.79 -9.08
N ALA A 47 -7.02 7.79 -9.47
CA ALA A 47 -6.71 8.94 -8.62
C ALA A 47 -7.96 9.80 -8.37
N GLU A 48 -8.77 10.03 -9.39
CA GLU A 48 -10.00 10.80 -9.28
C GLU A 48 -11.02 10.14 -8.33
N ALA A 49 -11.03 8.82 -8.27
CA ALA A 49 -11.93 8.06 -7.39
C ALA A 49 -11.53 8.08 -5.90
N GLY A 50 -10.55 8.88 -5.49
CA GLY A 50 -10.13 9.00 -4.10
C GLY A 50 -9.01 8.04 -3.70
N ASN A 51 -8.29 7.51 -4.66
CA ASN A 51 -7.14 6.64 -4.43
C ASN A 51 -5.83 7.41 -4.50
N SER A 52 -4.87 6.94 -3.75
CA SER A 52 -3.50 7.44 -3.76
C SER A 52 -2.53 6.31 -3.39
N ALA A 53 -1.25 6.57 -3.53
CA ALA A 53 -0.24 5.64 -3.08
C ALA A 53 0.95 6.38 -2.49
N LEU A 54 1.63 5.72 -1.56
CA LEU A 54 2.88 6.15 -0.97
C LEU A 54 3.97 5.17 -1.41
N VAL A 55 5.12 5.71 -1.74
CA VAL A 55 6.28 4.91 -2.16
C VAL A 55 7.51 5.24 -1.32
N ALA A 56 8.34 4.25 -1.13
CA ALA A 56 9.63 4.38 -0.46
C ALA A 56 10.76 4.23 -1.50
N PRO A 57 11.25 5.33 -2.07
CA PRO A 57 12.26 5.27 -3.11
C PRO A 57 13.65 4.99 -2.56
N ARG A 58 14.48 4.34 -3.37
CA ARG A 58 15.93 4.25 -3.18
C ARG A 58 16.63 5.34 -3.98
N ALA A 59 17.90 5.57 -3.65
CA ALA A 59 18.73 6.56 -4.34
C ALA A 59 18.94 6.27 -5.84
N ASP A 60 18.80 5.02 -6.27
CA ASP A 60 18.91 4.62 -7.67
C ASP A 60 17.60 4.75 -8.48
N GLY A 61 16.52 5.21 -7.84
CA GLY A 61 15.21 5.36 -8.47
C GLY A 61 14.32 4.13 -8.41
N THR A 62 14.80 2.99 -7.90
CA THR A 62 13.94 1.85 -7.62
C THR A 62 13.10 2.08 -6.36
N LEU A 63 12.03 1.32 -6.18
CA LEU A 63 11.16 1.43 -5.01
C LEU A 63 11.38 0.25 -4.07
N ALA A 64 11.60 0.57 -2.80
CA ALA A 64 11.73 -0.41 -1.73
C ALA A 64 10.37 -0.81 -1.11
N GLY A 65 9.34 0.00 -1.29
CA GLY A 65 8.04 -0.27 -0.72
C GLY A 65 6.93 0.59 -1.30
N LEU A 66 5.71 0.12 -1.09
CA LEU A 66 4.48 0.70 -1.62
C LEU A 66 3.34 0.52 -0.62
N ALA A 67 2.56 1.56 -0.40
CA ALA A 67 1.27 1.48 0.26
C ALA A 67 0.22 2.14 -0.63
N VAL A 68 -0.81 1.39 -1.02
CA VAL A 68 -1.91 1.89 -1.83
C VAL A 68 -3.10 2.19 -0.93
N LEU A 69 -3.66 3.38 -1.05
CA LEU A 69 -4.69 3.92 -0.19
C LEU A 69 -5.95 4.24 -0.98
N HIS A 70 -7.09 3.96 -0.38
CA HIS A 70 -8.38 4.42 -0.83
C HIS A 70 -9.08 5.20 0.28
N ARG A 71 -9.48 6.43 -0.01
CA ARG A 71 -10.33 7.22 0.87
C ARG A 71 -11.76 7.12 0.38
N MET A 72 -12.64 6.64 1.24
CA MET A 72 -14.05 6.46 0.88
C MET A 72 -14.97 7.11 1.89
N HIS A 73 -16.08 7.64 1.40
CA HIS A 73 -17.17 8.10 2.22
C HIS A 73 -18.16 6.95 2.44
N VAL A 74 -18.40 6.64 3.69
CA VAL A 74 -19.36 5.60 4.09
C VAL A 74 -20.56 6.29 4.72
N LEU A 75 -21.75 6.03 4.22
CA LEU A 75 -22.95 6.76 4.58
C LEU A 75 -23.22 6.79 6.10
N HIS A 76 -22.92 5.71 6.79
CA HIS A 76 -23.16 5.56 8.22
C HIS A 76 -22.01 6.03 9.12
N ARG A 77 -21.00 6.72 8.57
CA ARG A 77 -19.89 7.28 9.34
C ARG A 77 -19.77 8.79 9.10
N PRO A 78 -19.53 9.58 10.17
CA PRO A 78 -19.47 11.04 10.04
C PRO A 78 -18.21 11.53 9.32
N ARG A 79 -17.14 10.71 9.26
CA ARG A 79 -15.88 11.04 8.58
C ARG A 79 -15.49 9.93 7.61
N PRO A 80 -14.69 10.25 6.58
CA PRO A 80 -14.20 9.25 5.64
C PRO A 80 -13.43 8.13 6.33
N VAL A 81 -13.37 7.00 5.65
CA VAL A 81 -12.55 5.85 6.03
C VAL A 81 -11.37 5.77 5.04
N GLY A 82 -10.17 5.61 5.56
CA GLY A 82 -9.00 5.27 4.76
C GLY A 82 -8.81 3.76 4.75
N ARG A 83 -8.54 3.19 3.58
CA ARG A 83 -8.25 1.76 3.44
C ARG A 83 -6.90 1.56 2.78
N VAL A 84 -6.04 0.76 3.39
CA VAL A 84 -4.86 0.24 2.72
C VAL A 84 -5.28 -0.96 1.89
N THR A 85 -5.21 -0.84 0.58
CA THR A 85 -5.63 -1.89 -0.36
C THR A 85 -4.46 -2.78 -0.80
N ALA A 86 -3.24 -2.27 -0.68
CA ALA A 86 -2.02 -3.05 -0.89
C ALA A 86 -0.89 -2.46 -0.04
N LEU A 87 -0.11 -3.32 0.56
CA LEU A 87 1.12 -2.97 1.28
C LEU A 87 2.20 -3.96 0.87
N VAL A 88 3.26 -3.44 0.28
CA VAL A 88 4.38 -4.25 -0.22
C VAL A 88 5.68 -3.67 0.27
N VAL A 89 6.53 -4.51 0.83
CA VAL A 89 7.94 -4.21 1.09
C VAL A 89 8.76 -5.15 0.21
N ASP A 90 9.70 -4.58 -0.54
CA ASP A 90 10.56 -5.37 -1.41
C ASP A 90 11.27 -6.46 -0.61
N LEU A 91 11.38 -7.65 -1.20
CA LEU A 91 11.92 -8.84 -0.56
C LEU A 91 13.31 -8.64 0.05
N ASP A 92 14.12 -7.77 -0.52
CA ASP A 92 15.48 -7.50 -0.06
C ASP A 92 15.57 -6.54 1.14
N VAL A 93 14.47 -5.93 1.56
CA VAL A 93 14.45 -4.94 2.67
C VAL A 93 13.42 -5.24 3.76
N ARG A 94 12.80 -6.43 3.76
CA ARG A 94 11.65 -6.75 4.62
C ARG A 94 11.89 -6.60 6.13
N GLU A 95 13.09 -6.73 6.63
CA GLU A 95 13.38 -6.73 8.07
C GLU A 95 13.84 -5.38 8.61
N ARG A 96 13.70 -4.28 7.85
CA ARG A 96 14.25 -2.97 8.21
C ARG A 96 13.24 -1.97 8.78
N GLY A 97 12.05 -2.41 9.18
CA GLY A 97 11.00 -1.53 9.72
C GLY A 97 10.32 -0.66 8.66
N LEU A 98 10.54 -0.92 7.37
CA LEU A 98 9.93 -0.14 6.30
C LEU A 98 8.41 -0.35 6.23
N GLY A 99 7.93 -1.56 6.49
CA GLY A 99 6.48 -1.82 6.54
C GLY A 99 5.79 -0.96 7.58
N ARG A 100 6.37 -0.86 8.76
CA ARG A 100 5.87 0.03 9.82
C ARG A 100 5.89 1.50 9.40
N ALA A 101 6.99 1.94 8.79
CA ALA A 101 7.13 3.32 8.31
C ALA A 101 6.06 3.66 7.25
N LEU A 102 5.75 2.72 6.35
CA LEU A 102 4.70 2.88 5.35
C LEU A 102 3.31 2.95 5.99
N VAL A 103 3.03 2.12 6.99
CA VAL A 103 1.76 2.18 7.73
C VAL A 103 1.65 3.51 8.49
N ASP A 104 2.69 3.94 9.16
CA ASP A 104 2.71 5.24 9.87
C ASP A 104 2.47 6.41 8.90
N ALA A 105 3.10 6.38 7.73
CA ALA A 105 2.88 7.38 6.68
C ALA A 105 1.45 7.33 6.13
N ALA A 106 0.89 6.15 5.95
CA ALA A 106 -0.49 5.97 5.52
C ALA A 106 -1.48 6.52 6.56
N GLU A 107 -1.25 6.26 7.84
CA GLU A 107 -2.06 6.82 8.92
C GLU A 107 -2.00 8.35 8.94
N ALA A 108 -0.81 8.92 8.78
CA ALA A 108 -0.64 10.37 8.71
C ALA A 108 -1.39 10.97 7.52
N ALA A 109 -1.32 10.33 6.35
CA ALA A 109 -2.05 10.76 5.16
C ALA A 109 -3.57 10.67 5.35
N CYS A 110 -4.07 9.61 5.98
CA CYS A 110 -5.48 9.45 6.31
C CYS A 110 -5.97 10.52 7.29
N ARG A 111 -5.20 10.82 8.33
CA ARG A 111 -5.52 11.90 9.28
C ARG A 111 -5.59 13.25 8.58
N ALA A 112 -4.61 13.56 7.73
CA ALA A 112 -4.57 14.80 6.96
C ALA A 112 -5.76 14.93 5.99
N ALA A 113 -6.27 13.80 5.49
CA ALA A 113 -7.46 13.75 4.63
C ALA A 113 -8.79 13.75 5.41
N GLY A 114 -8.76 13.86 6.74
CA GLY A 114 -9.95 13.92 7.59
C GLY A 114 -10.57 12.56 7.91
N CYS A 115 -9.88 11.46 7.65
CA CYS A 115 -10.39 10.14 7.96
C CYS A 115 -10.52 9.93 9.48
N GLY A 116 -11.61 9.28 9.90
CA GLY A 116 -11.84 8.91 11.29
C GLY A 116 -11.41 7.48 11.63
N LEU A 117 -11.13 6.68 10.61
CA LEU A 117 -10.74 5.29 10.74
C LEU A 117 -9.79 4.96 9.60
N MET A 118 -8.79 4.14 9.88
CA MET A 118 -8.02 3.45 8.85
C MET A 118 -8.18 1.94 9.01
N GLU A 119 -8.45 1.26 7.92
CA GLU A 119 -8.56 -0.20 7.88
C GLU A 119 -7.58 -0.77 6.86
N ILE A 120 -7.18 -2.01 7.08
CA ILE A 120 -6.29 -2.75 6.21
C ILE A 120 -6.97 -4.05 5.83
N THR A 121 -7.07 -4.31 4.52
CA THR A 121 -7.55 -5.60 4.02
C THR A 121 -6.35 -6.48 3.69
N SER A 122 -6.40 -7.71 4.16
CA SER A 122 -5.35 -8.71 3.95
C SER A 122 -5.98 -10.07 3.66
N HIS A 123 -5.36 -10.82 2.74
CA HIS A 123 -5.85 -12.15 2.42
C HIS A 123 -5.74 -13.07 3.64
N VAL A 124 -6.74 -13.93 3.86
CA VAL A 124 -6.78 -14.85 5.02
C VAL A 124 -5.56 -15.77 5.12
N ARG A 125 -4.87 -16.04 4.01
CA ARG A 125 -3.65 -16.86 3.97
C ARG A 125 -2.41 -16.15 4.50
N LEU A 126 -2.42 -14.82 4.59
CA LEU A 126 -1.24 -14.01 4.98
C LEU A 126 -1.17 -13.88 6.51
N VAL A 127 -0.97 -15.00 7.19
CA VAL A 127 -0.96 -15.08 8.66
C VAL A 127 0.12 -14.18 9.28
N ASP A 128 1.30 -14.11 8.68
CA ASP A 128 2.39 -13.24 9.15
C ASP A 128 2.02 -11.77 9.04
N ALA A 129 1.34 -11.39 7.97
CA ALA A 129 0.81 -10.02 7.81
C ALA A 129 -0.23 -9.70 8.89
N HIS A 130 -1.10 -10.64 9.25
CA HIS A 130 -2.08 -10.46 10.32
C HIS A 130 -1.40 -10.21 11.67
N GLY A 131 -0.36 -10.97 11.99
CA GLY A 131 0.44 -10.76 13.20
C GLY A 131 1.12 -9.39 13.21
N PHE A 132 1.65 -8.96 12.08
CA PHE A 132 2.24 -7.65 11.90
C PHE A 132 1.23 -6.52 12.15
N TYR A 133 0.03 -6.59 11.58
CA TYR A 133 -1.01 -5.58 11.80
C TYR A 133 -1.49 -5.57 13.26
N ALA A 134 -1.67 -6.72 13.87
CA ALA A 134 -2.03 -6.80 15.28
C ALA A 134 -0.97 -6.16 16.19
N HIS A 135 0.31 -6.38 15.87
CA HIS A 135 1.43 -5.75 16.59
C HIS A 135 1.42 -4.22 16.46
N LEU A 136 0.95 -3.68 15.34
CA LEU A 136 0.79 -2.24 15.13
C LEU A 136 -0.49 -1.66 15.75
N GLY A 137 -1.29 -2.46 16.46
CA GLY A 137 -2.50 -2.03 17.14
C GLY A 137 -3.79 -2.14 16.33
N TYR A 138 -3.75 -2.83 15.20
CA TYR A 138 -4.95 -3.09 14.40
C TYR A 138 -5.73 -4.27 14.96
N GLU A 139 -7.04 -4.10 15.12
CA GLU A 139 -7.96 -5.15 15.56
C GLU A 139 -8.58 -5.85 14.36
N ARG A 140 -8.73 -7.16 14.48
CA ARG A 140 -9.46 -7.96 13.49
C ARG A 140 -10.96 -7.80 13.74
N THR A 141 -11.64 -7.01 12.90
CA THR A 141 -13.02 -6.57 13.17
C THR A 141 -14.06 -7.18 12.25
N SER A 142 -13.69 -7.66 11.06
CA SER A 142 -14.65 -8.11 10.06
C SER A 142 -14.09 -9.19 9.15
N LEU A 143 -14.98 -9.88 8.46
CA LEU A 143 -14.65 -10.80 7.37
C LEU A 143 -15.01 -10.14 6.03
N ARG A 144 -14.21 -10.41 5.01
CA ARG A 144 -14.48 -9.96 3.66
C ARG A 144 -14.97 -11.13 2.81
N PHE A 145 -16.12 -10.93 2.18
CA PHE A 145 -16.68 -11.86 1.22
C PHE A 145 -16.56 -11.25 -0.18
N ALA A 146 -16.07 -12.01 -1.13
CA ALA A 146 -15.88 -11.55 -2.50
C ALA A 146 -16.41 -12.59 -3.49
N LYS A 147 -17.04 -12.10 -4.55
CA LYS A 147 -17.52 -12.92 -5.65
C LYS A 147 -17.18 -12.21 -6.95
N THR A 148 -16.55 -12.94 -7.88
CA THR A 148 -16.33 -12.41 -9.22
C THR A 148 -17.68 -12.26 -9.93
N LEU A 149 -17.91 -11.06 -10.46
CA LEU A 149 -19.09 -10.81 -11.28
C LEU A 149 -18.69 -11.04 -12.74
N ALA A 150 -19.20 -12.14 -13.31
CA ALA A 150 -19.01 -12.44 -14.73
C ALA A 150 -20.03 -11.68 -15.56
N ASP A 151 -19.62 -11.26 -16.79
CA ASP A 151 -20.52 -10.71 -17.80
C ASP A 151 -21.48 -11.78 -18.35
#